data_6915bfe9b363e9202f4770457399673a
#
_entry.id   6915bfe9b363e9202f4770457399673a
#
_cell.length_a   1.000
_cell.length_b   1.000
_cell.length_c   1.000
_cell.angle_alpha   90.00
_cell.angle_beta   90.00
_cell.angle_gamma   90.00
#
_symmetry.space_group_name_H-M   'P 1'
#
loop_
_entity.id
_entity.type
_entity.pdbx_description
1 polymer ?
#
loop_
_entity_poly.entity_id
_entity_poly.type
_entity_poly.pdbx_seq_one_letter_code
_entity_poly.pdbx_strand_id
1 'polypeptide(L)'
;VAEDDASVSNLFKEIDEELRQDKATLLWKKYGNTLIAALVVVIICVAGYEGWKAYDKGNREELSAKYSAAVNLAQQQNYAAAQKAFKSLSGENAGGYATLARMQEAALLANQGKNKEAADQYFLIAQNGEFDPVFRDMALILGAMNALDSMEGNEISRRLQPLIGGTNPWRHSATELQAFAEAKAGNTAKAMELMKNLADDASAPAGMRQRAAEFAKAYAK
;
A
#
# COMPACT_ATOMS: atom_id res chain seq x y z
N VAL A 1 4.49 18.02 -80.89
CA VAL A 1 3.43 18.32 -79.93
C VAL A 1 3.61 17.52 -78.61
N ALA A 2 4.09 16.28 -78.67
CA ALA A 2 4.29 15.44 -77.43
C ALA A 2 5.57 15.77 -76.67
N GLU A 3 6.59 16.35 -77.31
CA GLU A 3 7.87 16.73 -76.68
C GLU A 3 7.81 18.04 -75.91
N ASP A 4 6.91 18.97 -76.33
CA ASP A 4 6.66 20.24 -75.64
C ASP A 4 5.89 20.03 -74.32
N ASP A 5 4.93 19.13 -74.29
CA ASP A 5 4.16 18.80 -73.08
C ASP A 5 4.98 18.16 -71.96
N ALA A 6 5.96 17.31 -72.33
CA ALA A 6 6.88 16.71 -71.37
C ALA A 6 7.87 17.71 -70.76
N SER A 7 8.36 18.68 -71.58
CA SER A 7 9.24 19.74 -71.09
C SER A 7 8.54 20.74 -70.17
N VAL A 8 7.29 21.07 -70.49
CA VAL A 8 6.44 21.96 -69.64
C VAL A 8 6.11 21.25 -68.32
N SER A 9 5.79 19.96 -68.32
CA SER A 9 5.54 19.17 -67.12
C SER A 9 6.76 19.08 -66.20
N ASN A 10 7.97 18.93 -66.76
CA ASN A 10 9.19 18.91 -65.97
C ASN A 10 9.52 20.30 -65.37
N LEU A 11 9.29 21.37 -66.11
CA LEU A 11 9.45 22.72 -65.60
C LEU A 11 8.51 23.02 -64.43
N PHE A 12 7.25 22.59 -64.50
CA PHE A 12 6.32 22.77 -63.37
C PHE A 12 6.74 21.98 -62.14
N LYS A 13 7.31 20.77 -62.30
CA LYS A 13 7.86 19.99 -61.18
C LYS A 13 9.05 20.66 -60.55
N GLU A 14 9.94 21.23 -61.35
CA GLU A 14 11.14 21.90 -60.88
C GLU A 14 10.78 23.22 -60.10
N ILE A 15 9.81 23.96 -60.61
CA ILE A 15 9.26 25.17 -59.90
C ILE A 15 8.57 24.77 -58.62
N ASP A 16 7.81 23.68 -58.57
CA ASP A 16 7.12 23.21 -57.36
C ASP A 16 8.13 22.73 -56.30
N GLU A 17 9.22 22.10 -56.74
CA GLU A 17 10.28 21.62 -55.87
C GLU A 17 11.11 22.78 -55.28
N GLU A 18 11.43 23.83 -56.08
CA GLU A 18 12.08 25.04 -55.61
C GLU A 18 11.18 25.83 -54.63
N LEU A 19 9.90 25.95 -54.92
CA LEU A 19 8.95 26.62 -54.02
C LEU A 19 8.77 25.89 -52.69
N ARG A 20 8.86 24.55 -52.70
CA ARG A 20 8.84 23.75 -51.45
C ARG A 20 10.12 23.91 -50.67
N GLN A 21 11.29 23.95 -51.33
CA GLN A 21 12.57 24.20 -50.69
C GLN A 21 12.64 25.61 -50.06
N ASP A 22 12.19 26.62 -50.79
CA ASP A 22 12.15 27.98 -50.26
C ASP A 22 11.23 28.15 -49.06
N LYS A 23 10.04 27.55 -49.12
CA LYS A 23 9.12 27.53 -47.98
C LYS A 23 9.72 26.81 -46.77
N ALA A 24 10.36 25.67 -46.97
CA ALA A 24 11.02 24.93 -45.91
C ALA A 24 12.18 25.71 -45.29
N THR A 25 12.97 26.38 -46.12
CA THR A 25 14.08 27.22 -45.66
C THR A 25 13.61 28.47 -44.89
N LEU A 26 12.52 29.09 -45.29
CA LEU A 26 11.90 30.23 -44.58
C LEU A 26 11.35 29.77 -43.23
N LEU A 27 10.67 28.61 -43.18
CA LEU A 27 10.16 28.02 -41.92
C LEU A 27 11.33 27.67 -40.98
N TRP A 28 12.41 27.08 -41.53
CA TRP A 28 13.58 26.74 -40.71
C TRP A 28 14.29 28.00 -40.17
N LYS A 29 14.47 29.05 -41.00
CA LYS A 29 15.02 30.35 -40.54
C LYS A 29 14.17 30.98 -39.45
N LYS A 30 12.83 30.83 -39.51
CA LYS A 30 11.92 31.46 -38.56
C LYS A 30 11.78 30.66 -37.27
N TYR A 31 11.70 29.32 -37.35
CA TYR A 31 11.35 28.46 -36.23
C TYR A 31 12.45 27.46 -35.82
N GLY A 32 13.53 27.32 -36.58
CA GLY A 32 14.58 26.35 -36.36
C GLY A 32 15.20 26.42 -34.95
N ASN A 33 15.53 27.65 -34.50
CA ASN A 33 16.08 27.87 -33.16
C ASN A 33 15.05 27.49 -32.05
N THR A 34 13.78 27.79 -32.28
CA THR A 34 12.70 27.44 -31.32
C THR A 34 12.49 25.95 -31.27
N LEU A 35 12.55 25.25 -32.41
CA LEU A 35 12.46 23.80 -32.49
C LEU A 35 13.65 23.11 -31.80
N ILE A 36 14.86 23.63 -32.02
CA ILE A 36 16.06 23.12 -31.35
C ILE A 36 15.94 23.31 -29.83
N ALA A 37 15.52 24.51 -29.38
CA ALA A 37 15.34 24.79 -27.97
C ALA A 37 14.27 23.87 -27.34
N ALA A 38 13.16 23.68 -28.03
CA ALA A 38 12.11 22.74 -27.56
C ALA A 38 12.63 21.30 -27.47
N LEU A 39 13.41 20.85 -28.46
CA LEU A 39 14.03 19.53 -28.44
C LEU A 39 14.99 19.33 -27.26
N VAL A 40 15.82 20.35 -26.99
CA VAL A 40 16.77 20.36 -25.85
C VAL A 40 15.99 20.27 -24.53
N VAL A 41 14.90 21.01 -24.37
CA VAL A 41 14.05 20.94 -23.16
C VAL A 41 13.48 19.53 -22.99
N VAL A 42 12.97 18.92 -24.05
CA VAL A 42 12.45 17.53 -24.00
C VAL A 42 13.55 16.55 -23.57
N ILE A 43 14.76 16.67 -24.12
CA ILE A 43 15.89 15.80 -23.75
C ILE A 43 16.24 15.97 -22.27
N ILE A 44 16.28 17.20 -21.75
CA ILE A 44 16.55 17.47 -20.33
C ILE A 44 15.47 16.88 -19.45
N CYS A 45 14.20 17.02 -19.82
CA CYS A 45 13.07 16.45 -19.07
C CYS A 45 13.14 14.91 -19.04
N VAL A 46 13.43 14.27 -20.16
CA VAL A 46 13.56 12.81 -20.24
C VAL A 46 14.76 12.32 -19.43
N ALA A 47 15.92 12.96 -19.58
CA ALA A 47 17.12 12.61 -18.81
C ALA A 47 16.91 12.80 -17.30
N GLY A 48 16.25 13.89 -16.88
CA GLY A 48 15.90 14.14 -15.49
C GLY A 48 14.94 13.10 -14.94
N TYR A 49 13.91 12.72 -15.71
CA TYR A 49 12.96 11.68 -15.34
C TYR A 49 13.62 10.30 -15.19
N GLU A 50 14.44 9.89 -16.15
CA GLU A 50 15.15 8.60 -16.09
C GLU A 50 16.19 8.57 -14.94
N GLY A 51 16.89 9.68 -14.71
CA GLY A 51 17.82 9.82 -13.59
C GLY A 51 17.10 9.70 -12.23
N TRP A 52 15.97 10.38 -12.09
CA TRP A 52 15.14 10.29 -10.87
C TRP A 52 14.58 8.87 -10.66
N LYS A 53 14.09 8.25 -11.72
CA LYS A 53 13.58 6.87 -11.68
C LYS A 53 14.66 5.85 -11.30
N ALA A 54 15.88 6.01 -11.82
CA ALA A 54 16.99 5.14 -11.46
C ALA A 54 17.39 5.31 -9.98
N TYR A 55 17.42 6.54 -9.49
CA TYR A 55 17.68 6.86 -8.08
C TYR A 55 16.61 6.25 -7.16
N ASP A 56 15.32 6.47 -7.48
CA ASP A 56 14.20 5.94 -6.70
C ASP A 56 14.19 4.40 -6.67
N LYS A 57 14.50 3.77 -7.81
CA LYS A 57 14.65 2.32 -7.90
C LYS A 57 15.78 1.81 -7.00
N GLY A 58 16.96 2.41 -7.08
CA GLY A 58 18.11 2.03 -6.25
C GLY A 58 17.83 2.18 -4.75
N ASN A 59 17.17 3.27 -4.35
CA ASN A 59 16.76 3.49 -2.97
C ASN A 59 15.75 2.43 -2.49
N ARG A 60 14.77 2.08 -3.31
CA ARG A 60 13.80 1.02 -2.98
C ARG A 60 14.46 -0.36 -2.87
N GLU A 61 15.41 -0.69 -3.73
CA GLU A 61 16.16 -1.94 -3.67
C GLU A 61 16.98 -2.03 -2.39
N GLU A 62 17.64 -0.94 -1.97
CA GLU A 62 18.37 -0.88 -0.71
C GLU A 62 17.46 -1.06 0.51
N LEU A 63 16.33 -0.32 0.56
CA LEU A 63 15.34 -0.45 1.63
C LEU A 63 14.74 -1.85 1.70
N SER A 64 14.46 -2.47 0.55
CA SER A 64 13.98 -3.84 0.45
C SER A 64 15.00 -4.84 1.00
N ALA A 65 16.29 -4.67 0.67
CA ALA A 65 17.36 -5.52 1.18
C ALA A 65 17.52 -5.39 2.69
N LYS A 66 17.50 -4.17 3.23
CA LYS A 66 17.53 -3.91 4.68
C LYS A 66 16.36 -4.55 5.41
N TYR A 67 15.15 -4.39 4.85
CA TYR A 67 13.94 -4.99 5.41
C TYR A 67 14.01 -6.52 5.40
N SER A 68 14.40 -7.13 4.29
CA SER A 68 14.57 -8.58 4.17
C SER A 68 15.62 -9.14 5.13
N ALA A 69 16.73 -8.41 5.33
CA ALA A 69 17.74 -8.79 6.33
C ALA A 69 17.17 -8.76 7.75
N ALA A 70 16.37 -7.73 8.09
CA ALA A 70 15.70 -7.65 9.38
C ALA A 70 14.71 -8.78 9.62
N VAL A 71 13.92 -9.15 8.59
CA VAL A 71 12.99 -10.30 8.63
C VAL A 71 13.76 -11.61 8.85
N ASN A 72 14.87 -11.82 8.16
CA ASN A 72 15.71 -13.00 8.34
C ASN A 72 16.26 -13.12 9.77
N LEU A 73 16.68 -12.01 10.37
CA LEU A 73 17.10 -11.99 11.78
C LEU A 73 15.95 -12.39 12.72
N ALA A 74 14.73 -11.92 12.45
CA ALA A 74 13.54 -12.29 13.22
C ALA A 74 13.23 -13.79 13.12
N GLN A 75 13.31 -14.36 11.90
CA GLN A 75 13.10 -15.78 11.65
C GLN A 75 14.13 -16.67 12.35
N GLN A 76 15.37 -16.19 12.47
CA GLN A 76 16.43 -16.83 13.24
C GLN A 76 16.28 -16.64 14.76
N GLN A 77 15.19 -16.05 15.23
CA GLN A 77 14.91 -15.71 16.62
C GLN A 77 15.93 -14.75 17.24
N ASN A 78 16.74 -14.07 16.41
CA ASN A 78 17.63 -13.01 16.86
C ASN A 78 16.86 -11.70 17.03
N TYR A 79 15.94 -11.69 18.00
CA TYR A 79 14.98 -10.61 18.20
C TYR A 79 15.63 -9.26 18.48
N ALA A 80 16.76 -9.26 19.23
CA ALA A 80 17.48 -8.03 19.56
C ALA A 80 18.05 -7.34 18.31
N ALA A 81 18.70 -8.12 17.44
CA ALA A 81 19.23 -7.60 16.18
C ALA A 81 18.12 -7.20 15.20
N ALA A 82 17.05 -8.01 15.09
CA ALA A 82 15.89 -7.71 14.27
C ALA A 82 15.21 -6.39 14.70
N GLN A 83 15.00 -6.21 16.00
CA GLN A 83 14.41 -4.99 16.56
C GLN A 83 15.25 -3.75 16.22
N LYS A 84 16.58 -3.85 16.37
CA LYS A 84 17.49 -2.74 16.01
C LYS A 84 17.40 -2.41 14.53
N ALA A 85 17.35 -3.42 13.66
CA ALA A 85 17.26 -3.24 12.22
C ALA A 85 15.91 -2.62 11.79
N PHE A 86 14.78 -3.10 12.33
CA PHE A 86 13.48 -2.51 12.06
C PHE A 86 13.35 -1.09 12.60
N LYS A 87 13.89 -0.83 13.81
CA LYS A 87 13.90 0.52 14.40
C LYS A 87 14.71 1.50 13.56
N SER A 88 15.80 1.09 12.93
CA SER A 88 16.53 1.91 11.98
C SER A 88 15.65 2.27 10.78
N LEU A 89 15.00 1.27 10.17
CA LEU A 89 14.10 1.47 9.03
C LEU A 89 12.88 2.34 9.36
N SER A 90 12.30 2.18 10.55
CA SER A 90 11.13 2.95 10.98
C SER A 90 11.45 4.42 11.28
N GLY A 91 12.72 4.74 11.52
CA GLY A 91 13.24 6.10 11.71
C GLY A 91 13.75 6.78 10.44
N GLU A 92 14.00 6.02 9.37
CA GLU A 92 14.42 6.55 8.07
C GLU A 92 13.23 7.09 7.29
N ASN A 93 13.49 7.98 6.32
CA ASN A 93 12.45 8.42 5.36
C ASN A 93 12.20 7.31 4.31
N ALA A 94 11.82 6.13 4.81
CA ALA A 94 11.73 4.87 4.07
C ALA A 94 10.34 4.62 3.46
N GLY A 95 9.45 5.62 3.44
CA GLY A 95 8.11 5.51 2.88
C GLY A 95 7.34 4.31 3.45
N GLY A 96 6.80 3.45 2.59
CA GLY A 96 6.05 2.25 3.01
C GLY A 96 6.87 1.25 3.83
N TYR A 97 8.18 1.18 3.67
CA TYR A 97 9.03 0.31 4.48
C TYR A 97 9.13 0.76 5.94
N ALA A 98 9.03 2.07 6.22
CA ALA A 98 8.95 2.55 7.59
C ALA A 98 7.70 2.03 8.32
N THR A 99 6.54 2.05 7.64
CA THR A 99 5.29 1.50 8.18
C THR A 99 5.40 -0.01 8.42
N LEU A 100 5.91 -0.76 7.43
CA LEU A 100 6.12 -2.20 7.55
C LEU A 100 7.10 -2.53 8.69
N ALA A 101 8.18 -1.76 8.85
CA ALA A 101 9.13 -1.95 9.93
C ALA A 101 8.48 -1.76 11.31
N ARG A 102 7.65 -0.73 11.50
CA ARG A 102 6.88 -0.53 12.75
C ARG A 102 5.91 -1.67 13.02
N MET A 103 5.23 -2.17 11.99
CA MET A 103 4.37 -3.35 12.12
C MET A 103 5.15 -4.58 12.57
N GLN A 104 6.37 -4.78 12.03
CA GLN A 104 7.24 -5.88 12.43
C GLN A 104 7.82 -5.70 13.83
N GLU A 105 8.12 -4.48 14.27
CA GLU A 105 8.52 -4.22 15.67
C GLU A 105 7.44 -4.68 16.64
N ALA A 106 6.17 -4.37 16.36
CA ALA A 106 5.04 -4.86 17.16
C ALA A 106 4.90 -6.38 17.08
N ALA A 107 5.07 -6.99 15.89
CA ALA A 107 5.02 -8.45 15.73
C ALA A 107 6.14 -9.16 16.52
N LEU A 108 7.35 -8.58 16.60
CA LEU A 108 8.44 -9.11 17.41
C LEU A 108 8.09 -9.16 18.91
N LEU A 109 7.37 -8.17 19.41
CA LEU A 109 6.89 -8.17 20.79
C LEU A 109 5.90 -9.30 21.02
N ALA A 110 4.95 -9.48 20.08
CA ALA A 110 3.98 -10.58 20.15
C ALA A 110 4.67 -11.96 20.13
N ASN A 111 5.67 -12.16 19.25
CA ASN A 111 6.46 -13.39 19.17
C ASN A 111 7.26 -13.69 20.44
N GLN A 112 7.55 -12.67 21.24
CA GLN A 112 8.21 -12.80 22.56
C GLN A 112 7.18 -13.02 23.70
N GLY A 113 5.89 -13.15 23.39
CA GLY A 113 4.82 -13.25 24.39
C GLY A 113 4.45 -11.93 25.07
N LYS A 114 5.02 -10.80 24.61
CA LYS A 114 4.73 -9.45 25.12
C LYS A 114 3.50 -8.87 24.45
N ASN A 115 2.37 -9.59 24.56
CA ASN A 115 1.15 -9.29 23.81
C ASN A 115 0.58 -7.90 24.13
N LYS A 116 0.64 -7.47 25.38
CA LYS A 116 0.16 -6.13 25.77
C LYS A 116 0.97 -5.03 25.08
N GLU A 117 2.31 -5.11 25.12
CA GLU A 117 3.18 -4.12 24.49
C GLU A 117 3.02 -4.15 22.95
N ALA A 118 2.84 -5.34 22.37
CA ALA A 118 2.52 -5.49 20.95
C ALA A 118 1.20 -4.78 20.59
N ALA A 119 0.14 -5.01 21.36
CA ALA A 119 -1.14 -4.36 21.17
C ALA A 119 -1.02 -2.84 21.23
N ASP A 120 -0.32 -2.30 22.25
CA ASP A 120 -0.10 -0.87 22.41
C ASP A 120 0.60 -0.27 21.18
N GLN A 121 1.65 -0.95 20.64
CA GLN A 121 2.34 -0.51 19.41
C GLN A 121 1.43 -0.56 18.17
N TYR A 122 0.65 -1.60 17.99
CA TYR A 122 -0.31 -1.70 16.90
C TYR A 122 -1.38 -0.60 16.98
N PHE A 123 -1.89 -0.29 18.16
CA PHE A 123 -2.86 0.80 18.33
C PHE A 123 -2.26 2.18 18.05
N LEU A 124 -0.98 2.41 18.36
CA LEU A 124 -0.28 3.63 17.94
C LEU A 124 -0.21 3.77 16.42
N ILE A 125 0.08 2.67 15.70
CA ILE A 125 0.07 2.66 14.23
C ILE A 125 -1.35 2.94 13.71
N ALA A 126 -2.37 2.30 14.28
CA ALA A 126 -3.76 2.47 13.86
C ALA A 126 -4.27 3.91 14.01
N GLN A 127 -3.78 4.64 15.00
CA GLN A 127 -4.17 6.02 15.27
C GLN A 127 -3.38 7.07 14.50
N ASN A 128 -2.25 6.69 13.89
CA ASN A 128 -1.41 7.63 13.16
C ASN A 128 -1.95 7.91 11.76
N GLY A 129 -2.45 9.12 11.55
CA GLY A 129 -3.04 9.57 10.27
C GLY A 129 -2.05 9.66 9.10
N GLU A 130 -0.74 9.61 9.34
CA GLU A 130 0.28 9.62 8.29
C GLU A 130 0.39 8.27 7.57
N PHE A 131 -0.11 7.19 8.19
CA PHE A 131 -0.09 5.86 7.57
C PHE A 131 -1.30 5.65 6.66
N ASP A 132 -1.08 4.86 5.61
CA ASP A 132 -2.15 4.44 4.71
C ASP A 132 -3.28 3.75 5.50
N PRO A 133 -4.56 4.07 5.22
CA PRO A 133 -5.70 3.45 5.88
C PRO A 133 -5.66 1.93 5.94
N VAL A 134 -5.15 1.26 4.89
CA VAL A 134 -5.04 -0.20 4.86
C VAL A 134 -4.13 -0.73 5.98
N PHE A 135 -3.00 -0.07 6.23
CA PHE A 135 -2.09 -0.47 7.33
C PHE A 135 -2.67 -0.12 8.70
N ARG A 136 -3.39 1.01 8.81
CA ARG A 136 -4.05 1.39 10.06
C ARG A 136 -5.14 0.39 10.45
N ASP A 137 -5.96 -0.02 9.49
CA ASP A 137 -7.02 -1.01 9.71
C ASP A 137 -6.41 -2.37 10.10
N MET A 138 -5.36 -2.82 9.40
CA MET A 138 -4.64 -4.04 9.74
C MET A 138 -4.02 -3.96 11.15
N ALA A 139 -3.40 -2.84 11.50
CA ALA A 139 -2.84 -2.62 12.82
C ALA A 139 -3.92 -2.66 13.91
N LEU A 140 -5.11 -2.12 13.64
CA LEU A 140 -6.23 -2.16 14.58
C LEU A 140 -6.68 -3.61 14.84
N ILE A 141 -6.77 -4.44 13.82
CA ILE A 141 -7.09 -5.87 13.96
C ILE A 141 -6.00 -6.60 14.76
N LEU A 142 -4.72 -6.41 14.40
CA LEU A 142 -3.60 -7.07 15.09
C LEU A 142 -3.48 -6.57 16.55
N GLY A 143 -3.72 -5.30 16.80
CA GLY A 143 -3.77 -4.73 18.13
C GLY A 143 -4.88 -5.33 18.98
N ALA A 144 -6.10 -5.42 18.44
CA ALA A 144 -7.23 -6.04 19.12
C ALA A 144 -6.98 -7.53 19.43
N MET A 145 -6.41 -8.26 18.48
CA MET A 145 -6.07 -9.69 18.66
C MET A 145 -5.07 -9.90 19.80
N ASN A 146 -4.02 -9.08 19.86
CA ASN A 146 -3.02 -9.16 20.94
C ASN A 146 -3.53 -8.63 22.28
N ALA A 147 -4.55 -7.78 22.27
CA ALA A 147 -5.13 -7.18 23.47
C ALA A 147 -6.15 -8.09 24.18
N LEU A 148 -6.64 -9.18 23.51
CA LEU A 148 -7.73 -10.01 24.04
C LEU A 148 -7.52 -10.47 25.48
N ASP A 149 -6.30 -10.77 25.90
CA ASP A 149 -6.02 -11.25 27.25
C ASP A 149 -5.67 -10.14 28.24
N SER A 150 -5.30 -8.94 27.79
CA SER A 150 -4.72 -7.90 28.62
C SER A 150 -5.57 -6.62 28.72
N MET A 151 -6.59 -6.45 27.89
CA MET A 151 -7.45 -5.26 27.84
C MET A 151 -8.92 -5.63 28.14
N GLU A 152 -9.66 -4.70 28.68
CA GLU A 152 -11.10 -4.84 28.92
C GLU A 152 -11.86 -5.06 27.60
N GLY A 153 -12.78 -6.03 27.55
CA GLY A 153 -13.52 -6.39 26.34
C GLY A 153 -14.31 -5.24 25.74
N ASN A 154 -14.94 -4.40 26.58
CA ASN A 154 -15.67 -3.21 26.12
C ASN A 154 -14.76 -2.18 25.43
N GLU A 155 -13.50 -2.07 25.86
CA GLU A 155 -12.53 -1.17 25.23
C GLU A 155 -12.11 -1.70 23.85
N ILE A 156 -11.87 -3.01 23.74
CA ILE A 156 -11.55 -3.66 22.46
C ILE A 156 -12.72 -3.50 21.49
N SER A 157 -13.95 -3.77 21.94
CA SER A 157 -15.17 -3.60 21.15
C SER A 157 -15.31 -2.18 20.60
N ARG A 158 -15.06 -1.18 21.43
CA ARG A 158 -15.13 0.22 21.03
C ARG A 158 -14.09 0.57 19.96
N ARG A 159 -12.86 0.07 20.10
CA ARG A 159 -11.79 0.31 19.12
C ARG A 159 -12.09 -0.30 17.75
N LEU A 160 -12.76 -1.44 17.71
CA LEU A 160 -13.09 -2.15 16.47
C LEU A 160 -14.29 -1.56 15.71
N GLN A 161 -15.09 -0.68 16.34
CA GLN A 161 -16.29 -0.10 15.71
C GLN A 161 -16.07 0.51 14.32
N PRO A 162 -14.96 1.24 14.04
CA PRO A 162 -14.72 1.81 12.72
C PRO A 162 -14.62 0.78 11.59
N LEU A 163 -14.28 -0.47 11.90
CA LEU A 163 -14.10 -1.54 10.91
C LEU A 163 -15.36 -2.37 10.66
N ILE A 164 -16.35 -2.33 11.56
CA ILE A 164 -17.51 -3.24 11.55
C ILE A 164 -18.57 -2.83 10.53
N GLY A 165 -18.59 -1.56 10.13
CA GLY A 165 -19.60 -1.04 9.20
C GLY A 165 -19.21 -1.08 7.72
N GLY A 166 -20.22 -1.06 6.85
CA GLY A 166 -20.05 -0.81 5.43
C GLY A 166 -19.29 -1.90 4.67
N THR A 167 -18.40 -1.45 3.75
CA THR A 167 -17.65 -2.31 2.84
C THR A 167 -16.20 -2.53 3.28
N ASN A 168 -15.86 -2.25 4.55
CA ASN A 168 -14.49 -2.44 5.03
C ASN A 168 -14.03 -3.90 4.85
N PRO A 169 -12.87 -4.17 4.23
CA PRO A 169 -12.37 -5.53 4.03
C PRO A 169 -12.19 -6.32 5.33
N TRP A 170 -11.94 -5.64 6.44
CA TRP A 170 -11.71 -6.25 7.76
C TRP A 170 -12.98 -6.44 8.60
N ARG A 171 -14.17 -6.09 8.09
CA ARG A 171 -15.41 -6.11 8.86
C ARG A 171 -15.69 -7.46 9.52
N HIS A 172 -15.45 -8.57 8.81
CA HIS A 172 -15.71 -9.89 9.35
C HIS A 172 -14.71 -10.26 10.47
N SER A 173 -13.43 -9.94 10.28
CA SER A 173 -12.40 -10.14 11.32
C SER A 173 -12.66 -9.26 12.53
N ALA A 174 -13.07 -8.01 12.31
CA ALA A 174 -13.45 -7.09 13.40
C ALA A 174 -14.66 -7.60 14.17
N THR A 175 -15.67 -8.12 13.48
CA THR A 175 -16.88 -8.71 14.12
C THR A 175 -16.53 -9.95 14.94
N GLU A 176 -15.68 -10.86 14.42
CA GLU A 176 -15.21 -12.03 15.14
C GLU A 176 -14.47 -11.64 16.43
N LEU A 177 -13.51 -10.71 16.33
CA LEU A 177 -12.76 -10.19 17.48
C LEU A 177 -13.66 -9.44 18.48
N GLN A 178 -14.64 -8.68 17.99
CA GLN A 178 -15.62 -8.03 18.85
C GLN A 178 -16.42 -9.06 19.62
N ALA A 179 -16.87 -10.15 19.00
CA ALA A 179 -17.62 -11.19 19.69
C ALA A 179 -16.78 -11.85 20.80
N PHE A 180 -15.50 -12.11 20.56
CA PHE A 180 -14.59 -12.61 21.60
C PHE A 180 -14.42 -11.60 22.74
N ALA A 181 -14.28 -10.33 22.42
CA ALA A 181 -14.16 -9.25 23.43
C ALA A 181 -15.43 -9.10 24.27
N GLU A 182 -16.62 -9.17 23.64
CA GLU A 182 -17.91 -9.14 24.34
C GLU A 182 -18.10 -10.38 25.23
N ALA A 183 -17.73 -11.56 24.76
CA ALA A 183 -17.78 -12.78 25.61
C ALA A 183 -16.88 -12.65 26.83
N LYS A 184 -15.68 -12.12 26.67
CA LYS A 184 -14.75 -11.85 27.77
C LYS A 184 -15.29 -10.79 28.75
N ALA A 185 -16.01 -9.79 28.26
CA ALA A 185 -16.69 -8.78 29.08
C ALA A 185 -17.92 -9.32 29.83
N GLY A 186 -18.30 -10.59 29.61
CA GLY A 186 -19.50 -11.20 30.17
C GLY A 186 -20.78 -10.91 29.37
N ASN A 187 -20.69 -10.22 28.26
CA ASN A 187 -21.82 -9.87 27.37
C ASN A 187 -22.13 -11.05 26.43
N THR A 188 -22.35 -12.24 26.98
CA THR A 188 -22.49 -13.50 26.22
C THR A 188 -23.60 -13.43 25.18
N ALA A 189 -24.74 -12.83 25.49
CA ALA A 189 -25.86 -12.68 24.55
C ALA A 189 -25.44 -11.91 23.28
N LYS A 190 -24.72 -10.81 23.43
CA LYS A 190 -24.20 -10.01 22.32
C LYS A 190 -23.13 -10.74 21.54
N ALA A 191 -22.24 -11.44 22.24
CA ALA A 191 -21.22 -12.27 21.57
C ALA A 191 -21.87 -13.36 20.69
N MET A 192 -22.89 -14.02 21.19
CA MET A 192 -23.64 -15.02 20.44
C MET A 192 -24.38 -14.44 19.23
N GLU A 193 -25.00 -13.28 19.39
CA GLU A 193 -25.65 -12.57 18.28
C GLU A 193 -24.66 -12.23 17.16
N LEU A 194 -23.51 -11.66 17.51
CA LEU A 194 -22.44 -11.33 16.56
C LEU A 194 -21.92 -12.57 15.82
N MET A 195 -21.67 -13.65 16.55
CA MET A 195 -21.19 -14.91 15.95
C MET A 195 -22.26 -15.58 15.08
N LYS A 196 -23.52 -15.54 15.48
CA LYS A 196 -24.61 -16.05 14.65
C LYS A 196 -24.72 -15.27 13.35
N ASN A 197 -24.73 -13.94 13.42
CA ASN A 197 -24.76 -13.08 12.23
C ASN A 197 -23.57 -13.36 11.32
N LEU A 198 -22.38 -13.57 11.87
CA LEU A 198 -21.17 -13.92 11.11
C LEU A 198 -21.25 -15.31 10.46
N ALA A 199 -21.85 -16.28 11.14
CA ALA A 199 -22.06 -17.63 10.60
C ALA A 199 -23.05 -17.64 9.42
N ASP A 200 -24.07 -16.79 9.48
CA ASP A 200 -25.13 -16.66 8.47
C ASP A 200 -24.73 -15.73 7.30
N ASP A 201 -23.65 -14.96 7.43
CA ASP A 201 -23.18 -14.05 6.38
C ASP A 201 -22.49 -14.80 5.23
N ALA A 202 -23.17 -14.95 4.09
CA ALA A 202 -22.62 -15.62 2.91
C ALA A 202 -21.37 -14.94 2.34
N SER A 203 -21.13 -13.65 2.64
CA SER A 203 -19.94 -12.91 2.19
C SER A 203 -18.72 -13.14 3.08
N ALA A 204 -18.90 -13.73 4.27
CA ALA A 204 -17.79 -14.08 5.15
C ALA A 204 -17.03 -15.32 4.64
N PRO A 205 -15.71 -15.41 4.86
CA PRO A 205 -14.93 -16.59 4.53
C PRO A 205 -15.49 -17.86 5.18
N ALA A 206 -15.51 -18.98 4.46
CA ALA A 206 -16.13 -20.23 4.93
C ALA A 206 -15.57 -20.71 6.28
N GLY A 207 -14.24 -20.67 6.47
CA GLY A 207 -13.61 -21.04 7.74
C GLY A 207 -14.02 -20.14 8.92
N MET A 208 -14.28 -18.86 8.66
CA MET A 208 -14.76 -17.93 9.69
C MET A 208 -16.22 -18.23 10.06
N ARG A 209 -17.08 -18.49 9.09
CA ARG A 209 -18.47 -18.89 9.31
C ARG A 209 -18.56 -20.18 10.15
N GLN A 210 -17.70 -21.16 9.84
CA GLN A 210 -17.64 -22.41 10.61
C GLN A 210 -17.25 -22.15 12.06
N ARG A 211 -16.16 -21.40 12.33
CA ARG A 211 -15.76 -21.07 13.71
C ARG A 211 -16.84 -20.30 14.45
N ALA A 212 -17.49 -19.36 13.78
CA ALA A 212 -18.59 -18.60 14.34
C ALA A 212 -19.78 -19.49 14.74
N ALA A 213 -20.14 -20.45 13.90
CA ALA A 213 -21.20 -21.43 14.20
C ALA A 213 -20.82 -22.35 15.39
N GLU A 214 -19.57 -22.78 15.47
CA GLU A 214 -19.05 -23.59 16.57
C GLU A 214 -19.09 -22.82 17.91
N PHE A 215 -18.65 -21.56 17.87
CA PHE A 215 -18.74 -20.67 19.03
C PHE A 215 -20.18 -20.50 19.52
N ALA A 216 -21.10 -20.17 18.60
CA ALA A 216 -22.51 -20.00 18.96
C ALA A 216 -23.10 -21.27 19.62
N LYS A 217 -22.74 -22.45 19.15
CA LYS A 217 -23.17 -23.75 19.77
C LYS A 217 -22.58 -23.96 21.16
N ALA A 218 -21.32 -23.58 21.38
CA ALA A 218 -20.64 -23.72 22.66
C ALA A 218 -21.27 -22.89 23.76
N TYR A 219 -21.73 -21.69 23.42
CA TYR A 219 -22.33 -20.73 24.35
C TYR A 219 -23.87 -20.83 24.44
N ALA A 220 -24.53 -21.68 23.63
CA ALA A 220 -25.97 -21.90 23.66
C ALA A 220 -26.42 -22.86 24.78
N LYS A 221 -25.47 -23.41 25.55
CA LYS A 221 -25.72 -24.30 26.70
C LYS A 221 -25.73 -23.52 27.99
#